data_ffdf4acf6635bf76e80f08f8e8f0c44d
#
_entry.id   ffdf4acf6635bf76e80f08f8e8f0c44d
#
_cell.length_a   1.000
_cell.length_b   1.000
_cell.length_c   1.000
_cell.angle_alpha   90.00
_cell.angle_beta   90.00
_cell.angle_gamma   90.00
#
_symmetry.space_group_name_H-M   'P 1'
#
loop_
_entity.id
_entity.type
_entity.pdbx_description
1 polymer ?
#
loop_
_entity_poly.entity_id
_entity_poly.type
_entity_poly.pdbx_seq_one_letter_code
_entity_poly.pdbx_strand_id
1 'polypeptide(L)'
;MDEALAASQASLASAQAEIARRDARIRQLEEFAKKSEVARTKETYEKIVKDVKKTETKRALYRYWHSPKSVPPAGSTGTNGDGDLIPMTRAQIEYSERKYMKLKEDSRQLRLQNAVLNAKVAADHPSNQQIAIQWNHLRDQVRQLSLERFNEVKSPDTLSEEDGRTLENLSIHYRTFLSTDRMPCYLFRSLIWRLLSDHLFLNFSLVWGPEVCDHLSTMGNDLWKPDKISQVEFQGWRMHTARLIYKSYEIDEPTVDIIATKIHDTMVRFASGDTLKLHGNIREIVRLAAEMSSTFARTKVIPLMTNEPRSALTHGFQCNANTMNEAGQVIKDGKVSLMITPCLLERDGDDYALMVKADVIS
;
A
#
# COMPACT_ATOMS: atom_id res chain seq x y z
N MET A 1 50.41 -6.03 26.56
CA MET A 1 49.49 -5.78 25.43
C MET A 1 48.60 -6.98 25.20
N ASP A 2 49.06 -8.19 25.31
CA ASP A 2 48.31 -9.44 25.09
C ASP A 2 47.22 -9.74 26.13
N GLU A 3 47.44 -9.36 27.41
CA GLU A 3 46.42 -9.53 28.47
C GLU A 3 45.21 -8.62 28.29
N ALA A 4 45.38 -7.38 27.80
CA ALA A 4 44.28 -6.47 27.53
C ALA A 4 43.45 -6.92 26.32
N LEU A 5 44.11 -7.51 25.33
CA LEU A 5 43.45 -8.09 24.17
C LEU A 5 42.63 -9.31 24.53
N ALA A 6 43.15 -10.21 25.36
CA ALA A 6 42.45 -11.38 25.88
C ALA A 6 41.24 -11.02 26.74
N ALA A 7 41.34 -10.00 27.61
CA ALA A 7 40.23 -9.51 28.41
C ALA A 7 39.10 -8.89 27.53
N SER A 8 39.46 -8.15 26.47
CA SER A 8 38.49 -7.59 25.51
C SER A 8 37.78 -8.69 24.71
N GLN A 9 38.51 -9.73 24.29
CA GLN A 9 37.90 -10.87 23.58
C GLN A 9 36.93 -11.68 24.47
N ALA A 10 37.30 -11.88 25.76
CA ALA A 10 36.44 -12.55 26.73
C ALA A 10 35.14 -11.75 27.00
N SER A 11 35.25 -10.41 27.09
CA SER A 11 34.08 -9.52 27.26
C SER A 11 33.17 -9.55 26.04
N LEU A 12 33.73 -9.55 24.83
CA LEU A 12 32.98 -9.66 23.58
C LEU A 12 32.23 -11.01 23.48
N ALA A 13 32.91 -12.11 23.81
CA ALA A 13 32.32 -13.45 23.82
C ALA A 13 31.14 -13.57 24.83
N SER A 14 31.31 -12.95 26.02
CA SER A 14 30.26 -12.86 27.03
C SER A 14 29.03 -12.08 26.55
N ALA A 15 29.24 -10.93 25.91
CA ALA A 15 28.20 -10.10 25.35
C ALA A 15 27.45 -10.84 24.21
N GLN A 16 28.17 -11.53 23.34
CA GLN A 16 27.58 -12.34 22.27
C GLN A 16 26.73 -13.50 22.82
N ALA A 17 27.17 -14.17 23.89
CA ALA A 17 26.41 -15.23 24.55
C ALA A 17 25.13 -14.70 25.21
N GLU A 18 25.18 -13.50 25.77
CA GLU A 18 23.97 -12.86 26.35
C GLU A 18 22.96 -12.44 25.27
N ILE A 19 23.41 -11.89 24.15
CA ILE A 19 22.55 -11.58 22.99
C ILE A 19 21.87 -12.86 22.49
N ALA A 20 22.63 -13.94 22.30
CA ALA A 20 22.07 -15.22 21.86
C ALA A 20 21.00 -15.78 22.80
N ARG A 21 21.16 -15.63 24.13
CA ARG A 21 20.15 -16.02 25.14
C ARG A 21 18.89 -15.15 25.05
N ARG A 22 19.02 -13.85 24.86
CA ARG A 22 17.89 -12.91 24.69
C ARG A 22 17.10 -13.24 23.41
N ASP A 23 17.78 -13.49 22.32
CA ASP A 23 17.16 -13.85 21.04
C ASP A 23 16.39 -15.20 21.12
N ALA A 24 16.96 -16.18 21.81
CA ALA A 24 16.26 -17.43 22.06
C ALA A 24 14.97 -17.25 22.89
N ARG A 25 15.01 -16.36 23.89
CA ARG A 25 13.84 -16.04 24.72
C ARG A 25 12.77 -15.27 23.97
N ILE A 26 13.16 -14.33 23.11
CA ILE A 26 12.24 -13.59 22.22
C ILE A 26 11.51 -14.58 21.31
N ARG A 27 12.23 -15.50 20.65
CA ARG A 27 11.61 -16.52 19.79
C ARG A 27 10.61 -17.40 20.54
N GLN A 28 10.93 -17.80 21.78
CA GLN A 28 9.99 -18.57 22.61
C GLN A 28 8.72 -17.80 22.94
N LEU A 29 8.84 -16.52 23.26
CA LEU A 29 7.70 -15.65 23.56
C LEU A 29 6.83 -15.41 22.34
N GLU A 30 7.43 -15.21 21.17
CA GLU A 30 6.73 -15.05 19.89
C GLU A 30 5.98 -16.34 19.50
N GLU A 31 6.58 -17.50 19.64
CA GLU A 31 5.88 -18.79 19.41
C GLU A 31 4.72 -19.01 20.37
N PHE A 32 4.90 -18.66 21.64
CA PHE A 32 3.84 -18.77 22.63
C PHE A 32 2.69 -17.80 22.34
N ALA A 33 3.00 -16.55 21.99
CA ALA A 33 2.00 -15.54 21.60
C ALA A 33 1.22 -15.99 20.36
N LYS A 34 1.91 -16.46 19.33
CA LYS A 34 1.32 -16.97 18.09
C LYS A 34 0.42 -18.19 18.33
N LYS A 35 0.86 -19.16 19.14
CA LYS A 35 0.04 -20.34 19.51
C LYS A 35 -1.19 -19.96 20.34
N SER A 36 -1.04 -19.02 21.26
CA SER A 36 -2.13 -18.51 22.11
C SER A 36 -3.18 -17.73 21.31
N GLU A 37 -2.76 -16.91 20.37
CA GLU A 37 -3.64 -16.12 19.51
C GLU A 37 -4.42 -17.01 18.53
N VAL A 38 -3.75 -17.96 17.88
CA VAL A 38 -4.39 -18.95 16.98
C VAL A 38 -5.39 -19.83 17.75
N ALA A 39 -5.05 -20.27 18.95
CA ALA A 39 -5.95 -21.08 19.76
C ALA A 39 -7.21 -20.30 20.18
N ARG A 40 -7.07 -19.04 20.62
CA ARG A 40 -8.20 -18.16 20.98
C ARG A 40 -9.08 -17.85 19.77
N THR A 41 -8.47 -17.57 18.61
CA THR A 41 -9.21 -17.27 17.37
C THR A 41 -9.99 -18.50 16.91
N LYS A 42 -9.40 -19.68 16.96
CA LYS A 42 -10.05 -20.94 16.60
C LYS A 42 -11.23 -21.28 17.52
N GLU A 43 -11.05 -21.15 18.82
CA GLU A 43 -12.11 -21.40 19.81
C GLU A 43 -13.29 -20.43 19.64
N THR A 44 -12.97 -19.14 19.42
CA THR A 44 -13.98 -18.11 19.15
C THR A 44 -14.74 -18.40 17.86
N TYR A 45 -14.03 -18.79 16.80
CA TYR A 45 -14.63 -19.15 15.51
C TYR A 45 -15.54 -20.38 15.62
N GLU A 46 -15.09 -21.44 16.28
CA GLU A 46 -15.90 -22.66 16.49
C GLU A 46 -17.17 -22.37 17.30
N LYS A 47 -17.07 -21.47 18.29
CA LYS A 47 -18.22 -21.03 19.11
C LYS A 47 -19.21 -20.23 18.25
N ILE A 48 -18.73 -19.30 17.43
CA ILE A 48 -19.57 -18.51 16.50
C ILE A 48 -20.27 -19.44 15.49
N VAL A 49 -19.55 -20.39 14.88
CA VAL A 49 -20.12 -21.34 13.92
C VAL A 49 -21.21 -22.23 14.56
N LYS A 50 -20.98 -22.68 15.79
CA LYS A 50 -21.98 -23.44 16.57
C LYS A 50 -23.25 -22.62 16.84
N ASP A 51 -23.09 -21.35 17.21
CA ASP A 51 -24.20 -20.47 17.52
C ASP A 51 -24.98 -20.07 16.26
N VAL A 52 -24.29 -19.86 15.12
CA VAL A 52 -24.92 -19.60 13.81
C VAL A 52 -25.73 -20.82 13.36
N LYS A 53 -25.18 -22.03 13.37
CA LYS A 53 -25.88 -23.26 13.03
C LYS A 53 -27.13 -23.47 13.89
N LYS A 54 -27.03 -23.23 15.20
CA LYS A 54 -28.14 -23.32 16.13
C LYS A 54 -29.23 -22.28 15.86
N THR A 55 -28.84 -21.10 15.39
CA THR A 55 -29.76 -20.00 15.04
C THR A 55 -30.46 -20.24 13.72
N GLU A 56 -29.77 -20.79 12.72
CA GLU A 56 -30.35 -21.16 11.42
C GLU A 56 -31.36 -22.30 11.55
N THR A 57 -31.05 -23.32 12.34
CA THR A 57 -31.99 -24.40 12.64
C THR A 57 -33.27 -23.86 13.31
N LYS A 58 -33.14 -22.90 14.23
CA LYS A 58 -34.29 -22.25 14.86
C LYS A 58 -35.08 -21.35 13.89
N ARG A 59 -34.41 -20.63 12.96
CA ARG A 59 -35.05 -19.84 11.91
C ARG A 59 -35.82 -20.74 10.93
N ALA A 60 -35.28 -21.88 10.57
CA ALA A 60 -35.96 -22.85 9.72
C ALA A 60 -37.24 -23.40 10.40
N LEU A 61 -37.15 -23.77 11.68
CA LEU A 61 -38.31 -24.18 12.49
C LEU A 61 -39.33 -23.05 12.62
N TYR A 62 -38.91 -21.80 12.88
CA TYR A 62 -39.82 -20.64 12.97
C TYR A 62 -40.52 -20.36 11.67
N ARG A 63 -39.83 -20.41 10.51
CA ARG A 63 -40.45 -20.26 9.17
C ARG A 63 -41.44 -21.39 8.87
N TYR A 64 -41.15 -22.61 9.27
CA TYR A 64 -42.03 -23.75 9.12
C TYR A 64 -43.33 -23.55 9.94
N TRP A 65 -43.22 -23.00 11.14
CA TRP A 65 -44.39 -22.78 12.04
C TRP A 65 -45.24 -21.54 11.71
N HIS A 66 -44.67 -20.52 11.07
CA HIS A 66 -45.36 -19.26 10.75
C HIS A 66 -45.59 -19.03 9.25
N SER A 67 -45.31 -20.00 8.39
CA SER A 67 -45.78 -19.94 7.01
C SER A 67 -47.34 -19.97 7.00
N PRO A 68 -47.98 -18.99 6.37
CA PRO A 68 -49.41 -19.06 6.19
C PRO A 68 -49.70 -20.34 5.42
N LYS A 69 -50.36 -21.30 6.11
CA LYS A 69 -50.87 -22.54 5.45
C LYS A 69 -51.76 -22.07 4.34
N SER A 70 -51.33 -22.25 3.10
CA SER A 70 -52.21 -22.16 1.95
C SER A 70 -53.38 -23.10 2.23
N VAL A 71 -54.59 -22.55 2.28
CA VAL A 71 -55.84 -23.31 2.41
C VAL A 71 -55.82 -24.37 1.32
N PRO A 72 -55.83 -25.68 1.66
CA PRO A 72 -55.89 -26.71 0.66
C PRO A 72 -57.27 -26.66 -0.04
N PRO A 73 -57.31 -26.89 -1.36
CA PRO A 73 -58.58 -27.00 -2.03
C PRO A 73 -59.36 -28.17 -1.44
N ALA A 74 -60.66 -27.93 -1.16
CA ALA A 74 -61.57 -28.89 -0.61
C ALA A 74 -61.59 -30.16 -1.51
N GLY A 75 -61.12 -31.29 -0.95
CA GLY A 75 -61.25 -32.60 -1.58
C GLY A 75 -60.00 -33.45 -1.61
N SER A 76 -59.50 -33.88 -0.47
CA SER A 76 -58.78 -35.16 -0.36
C SER A 76 -58.86 -35.68 1.07
N THR A 77 -59.63 -36.75 1.24
CA THR A 77 -59.63 -37.61 2.42
C THR A 77 -58.31 -38.39 2.47
N GLY A 78 -57.52 -38.18 3.51
CA GLY A 78 -56.24 -38.86 3.68
C GLY A 78 -55.71 -38.71 5.12
N THR A 79 -56.12 -39.66 5.96
CA THR A 79 -55.49 -40.24 7.17
C THR A 79 -54.60 -39.40 8.07
N ASN A 80 -55.03 -39.36 9.31
CA ASN A 80 -54.46 -38.87 10.54
C ASN A 80 -52.97 -39.23 10.77
N GLY A 81 -52.18 -38.21 11.01
CA GLY A 81 -50.93 -38.28 11.76
C GLY A 81 -51.01 -37.28 12.90
N ASP A 82 -51.51 -37.68 14.03
CA ASP A 82 -51.48 -36.89 15.29
C ASP A 82 -50.04 -36.68 15.73
N GLY A 83 -49.44 -35.61 15.31
CA GLY A 83 -48.28 -35.04 15.95
C GLY A 83 -48.74 -34.11 17.04
N ASP A 84 -48.75 -34.58 18.28
CA ASP A 84 -49.11 -33.85 19.48
C ASP A 84 -48.29 -32.54 19.53
N LEU A 85 -48.91 -31.44 19.14
CA LEU A 85 -48.43 -30.07 19.35
C LEU A 85 -48.51 -29.79 20.85
N ILE A 86 -47.41 -29.96 21.55
CA ILE A 86 -47.30 -29.58 22.99
C ILE A 86 -47.53 -28.05 23.04
N PRO A 87 -48.64 -27.58 23.64
CA PRO A 87 -48.93 -26.15 23.75
C PRO A 87 -47.88 -25.50 24.64
N MET A 88 -47.10 -24.60 24.08
CA MET A 88 -46.15 -23.80 24.90
C MET A 88 -46.94 -22.98 25.91
N THR A 89 -46.59 -23.06 27.17
CA THR A 89 -47.17 -22.23 28.20
C THR A 89 -46.80 -20.78 27.97
N ARG A 90 -47.69 -19.84 28.41
CA ARG A 90 -47.45 -18.38 28.34
C ARG A 90 -46.07 -17.98 28.89
N ALA A 91 -45.65 -18.59 29.97
CA ALA A 91 -44.33 -18.37 30.59
C ALA A 91 -43.14 -18.78 29.64
N GLN A 92 -43.32 -19.84 28.86
CA GLN A 92 -42.29 -20.28 27.87
C GLN A 92 -42.23 -19.33 26.67
N ILE A 93 -43.36 -18.75 26.26
CA ILE A 93 -43.41 -17.75 25.18
C ILE A 93 -42.69 -16.45 25.67
N GLU A 94 -43.06 -15.93 26.85
CA GLU A 94 -42.42 -14.73 27.42
C GLU A 94 -40.92 -14.93 27.68
N TYR A 95 -40.47 -16.11 28.07
CA TYR A 95 -39.05 -16.43 28.22
C TYR A 95 -38.33 -16.43 26.86
N SER A 96 -38.94 -17.01 25.83
CA SER A 96 -38.35 -17.03 24.47
C SER A 96 -38.28 -15.66 23.85
N GLU A 97 -39.28 -14.80 24.08
CA GLU A 97 -39.28 -13.38 23.63
C GLU A 97 -38.18 -12.57 24.32
N ARG A 98 -38.06 -12.67 25.65
CA ARG A 98 -36.97 -11.99 26.39
C ARG A 98 -35.60 -12.45 25.88
N LYS A 99 -35.40 -13.73 25.62
CA LYS A 99 -34.15 -14.28 25.10
C LYS A 99 -33.88 -13.81 23.66
N TYR A 100 -34.93 -13.70 22.85
CA TYR A 100 -34.83 -13.16 21.50
C TYR A 100 -34.43 -11.66 21.50
N MET A 101 -35.07 -10.86 22.35
CA MET A 101 -34.74 -9.43 22.50
C MET A 101 -33.31 -9.23 22.99
N LYS A 102 -32.83 -10.03 23.94
CA LYS A 102 -31.44 -10.01 24.39
C LYS A 102 -30.46 -10.38 23.28
N LEU A 103 -30.72 -11.46 22.52
CA LEU A 103 -29.88 -11.86 21.37
C LEU A 103 -29.85 -10.81 20.26
N LYS A 104 -30.96 -10.09 20.06
CA LYS A 104 -31.07 -9.00 19.09
C LYS A 104 -30.20 -7.81 19.54
N GLU A 105 -30.23 -7.46 20.80
CA GLU A 105 -29.39 -6.38 21.35
C GLU A 105 -27.91 -6.77 21.36
N ASP A 106 -27.56 -7.98 21.77
CA ASP A 106 -26.18 -8.51 21.69
C ASP A 106 -25.64 -8.49 20.25
N SER A 107 -26.49 -8.87 19.28
CA SER A 107 -26.15 -8.81 17.85
C SER A 107 -25.94 -7.38 17.35
N ARG A 108 -26.73 -6.41 17.88
CA ARG A 108 -26.57 -4.99 17.56
C ARG A 108 -25.26 -4.45 18.11
N GLN A 109 -24.93 -4.77 19.36
CA GLN A 109 -23.67 -4.34 20.00
C GLN A 109 -22.46 -4.93 19.30
N LEU A 110 -22.49 -6.21 18.90
CA LEU A 110 -21.43 -6.84 18.12
C LEU A 110 -21.24 -6.17 16.74
N ARG A 111 -22.32 -5.78 16.07
CA ARG A 111 -22.24 -5.01 14.82
C ARG A 111 -21.59 -3.65 15.02
N LEU A 112 -21.93 -2.94 16.09
CA LEU A 112 -21.32 -1.66 16.42
C LEU A 112 -19.84 -1.81 16.77
N GLN A 113 -19.47 -2.81 17.57
CA GLN A 113 -18.06 -3.12 17.87
C GLN A 113 -17.28 -3.47 16.62
N ASN A 114 -17.83 -4.30 15.73
CA ASN A 114 -17.20 -4.63 14.45
C ASN A 114 -17.09 -3.40 13.54
N ALA A 115 -18.06 -2.51 13.53
CA ALA A 115 -17.97 -1.26 12.78
C ALA A 115 -16.85 -0.35 13.30
N VAL A 116 -16.70 -0.24 14.63
CA VAL A 116 -15.61 0.52 15.27
C VAL A 116 -14.24 -0.12 14.99
N LEU A 117 -14.15 -1.45 15.08
CA LEU A 117 -12.92 -2.18 14.74
C LEU A 117 -12.57 -2.03 13.27
N ASN A 118 -13.54 -2.16 12.38
CA ASN A 118 -13.34 -1.96 10.94
C ASN A 118 -12.96 -0.51 10.61
N ALA A 119 -13.52 0.48 11.31
CA ALA A 119 -13.11 1.88 11.17
C ALA A 119 -11.67 2.12 11.63
N LYS A 120 -11.23 1.50 12.74
CA LYS A 120 -9.83 1.54 13.19
C LYS A 120 -8.90 0.85 12.18
N VAL A 121 -9.29 -0.32 11.68
CA VAL A 121 -8.52 -1.03 10.65
C VAL A 121 -8.45 -0.22 9.36
N ALA A 122 -9.54 0.45 8.95
CA ALA A 122 -9.55 1.32 7.77
C ALA A 122 -8.70 2.58 7.95
N ALA A 123 -8.57 3.12 9.17
CA ALA A 123 -7.65 4.24 9.46
C ALA A 123 -6.18 3.81 9.32
N ASP A 124 -5.86 2.56 9.66
CA ASP A 124 -4.51 1.98 9.45
C ASP A 124 -4.26 1.55 7.99
N HIS A 125 -5.34 1.42 7.18
CA HIS A 125 -5.29 0.98 5.77
C HIS A 125 -6.06 1.95 4.89
N PRO A 126 -5.38 2.92 4.24
CA PRO A 126 -6.04 3.78 3.28
C PRO A 126 -6.64 2.93 2.16
N SER A 127 -7.87 3.23 1.78
CA SER A 127 -8.52 2.55 0.66
C SER A 127 -7.82 2.88 -0.67
N ASN A 128 -7.95 2.01 -1.65
CA ASN A 128 -7.41 2.25 -3.00
C ASN A 128 -7.88 3.60 -3.58
N GLN A 129 -9.12 3.99 -3.28
CA GLN A 129 -9.66 5.30 -3.68
C GLN A 129 -8.93 6.46 -3.00
N GLN A 130 -8.64 6.37 -1.70
CA GLN A 130 -7.88 7.39 -0.97
C GLN A 130 -6.44 7.51 -1.50
N ILE A 131 -5.80 6.36 -1.78
CA ILE A 131 -4.46 6.34 -2.38
C ILE A 131 -4.47 7.00 -3.76
N ALA A 132 -5.46 6.69 -4.61
CA ALA A 132 -5.60 7.29 -5.93
C ALA A 132 -5.84 8.82 -5.86
N ILE A 133 -6.63 9.30 -4.89
CA ILE A 133 -6.85 10.74 -4.66
C ILE A 133 -5.54 11.43 -4.26
N GLN A 134 -4.81 10.89 -3.29
CA GLN A 134 -3.51 11.44 -2.86
C GLN A 134 -2.48 11.42 -3.98
N TRP A 135 -2.44 10.34 -4.77
CA TRP A 135 -1.58 10.24 -5.94
C TRP A 135 -1.89 11.30 -6.98
N ASN A 136 -3.16 11.51 -7.31
CA ASN A 136 -3.56 12.55 -8.26
C ASN A 136 -3.23 13.96 -7.73
N HIS A 137 -3.36 14.20 -6.43
CA HIS A 137 -2.93 15.45 -5.82
C HIS A 137 -1.41 15.69 -6.02
N LEU A 138 -0.58 14.68 -5.74
CA LEU A 138 0.87 14.76 -6.01
C LEU A 138 1.15 15.00 -7.51
N ARG A 139 0.43 14.32 -8.42
CA ARG A 139 0.53 14.54 -9.88
C ARG A 139 0.24 15.99 -10.26
N ASP A 140 -0.80 16.59 -9.69
CA ASP A 140 -1.19 17.96 -9.95
C ASP A 140 -0.13 18.96 -9.46
N GLN A 141 0.46 18.73 -8.27
CA GLN A 141 1.55 19.57 -7.75
C GLN A 141 2.79 19.50 -8.65
N VAL A 142 3.22 18.32 -9.08
CA VAL A 142 4.34 18.16 -10.01
C VAL A 142 4.03 18.80 -11.36
N ARG A 143 2.80 18.65 -11.86
CA ARG A 143 2.34 19.28 -13.09
C ARG A 143 2.40 20.81 -12.99
N GLN A 144 1.86 21.37 -11.92
CA GLN A 144 1.84 22.81 -11.72
C GLN A 144 3.26 23.37 -11.66
N LEU A 145 4.14 22.77 -10.86
CA LEU A 145 5.54 23.18 -10.78
C LEU A 145 6.23 23.15 -12.15
N SER A 146 6.01 22.07 -12.93
CA SER A 146 6.64 21.93 -14.25
C SER A 146 6.15 22.99 -15.26
N LEU A 147 4.87 23.34 -15.24
CA LEU A 147 4.31 24.39 -16.09
C LEU A 147 4.79 25.79 -15.68
N GLU A 148 4.94 26.06 -14.39
CA GLU A 148 5.35 27.37 -13.89
C GLU A 148 6.85 27.65 -14.07
N ARG A 149 7.71 26.62 -14.02
CA ARG A 149 9.15 26.78 -13.90
C ARG A 149 9.97 26.22 -15.05
N PHE A 150 9.40 25.36 -15.88
CA PHE A 150 10.14 24.61 -16.89
C PHE A 150 9.45 24.61 -18.26
N ASN A 151 8.67 25.65 -18.57
CA ASN A 151 7.94 25.72 -19.83
C ASN A 151 8.69 26.51 -20.93
N GLU A 152 9.84 27.09 -20.61
CA GLU A 152 10.62 27.86 -21.56
C GLU A 152 11.42 26.94 -22.48
N VAL A 153 11.38 27.27 -23.78
CA VAL A 153 12.21 26.62 -24.79
C VAL A 153 13.68 26.90 -24.50
N LYS A 154 14.49 25.85 -24.53
CA LYS A 154 15.94 25.89 -24.26
C LYS A 154 16.71 25.35 -25.47
N SER A 155 17.84 25.98 -25.78
CA SER A 155 18.74 25.40 -26.78
C SER A 155 19.44 24.17 -26.19
N PRO A 156 19.32 22.98 -26.82
CA PRO A 156 20.04 21.80 -26.38
C PRO A 156 21.57 21.98 -26.33
N ASP A 157 22.10 22.92 -27.12
CA ASP A 157 23.54 23.15 -27.23
C ASP A 157 24.10 23.95 -26.03
N THR A 158 23.24 24.49 -25.17
CA THR A 158 23.64 25.17 -23.93
C THR A 158 23.77 24.25 -22.74
N LEU A 159 23.41 22.97 -22.89
CA LEU A 159 23.47 21.98 -21.82
C LEU A 159 24.91 21.49 -21.59
N SER A 160 25.23 21.22 -20.32
CA SER A 160 26.42 20.44 -20.01
C SER A 160 26.27 19.00 -20.52
N GLU A 161 27.38 18.29 -20.71
CA GLU A 161 27.36 16.89 -21.12
C GLU A 161 26.62 15.99 -20.12
N GLU A 162 26.77 16.28 -18.81
CA GLU A 162 26.07 15.59 -17.73
C GLU A 162 24.56 15.79 -17.79
N ASP A 163 24.11 17.05 -18.00
CA ASP A 163 22.70 17.37 -18.15
C ASP A 163 22.11 16.69 -19.39
N GLY A 164 22.86 16.69 -20.52
CA GLY A 164 22.46 16.00 -21.73
C GLY A 164 22.23 14.51 -21.49
N ARG A 165 23.17 13.81 -20.83
CA ARG A 165 23.04 12.38 -20.47
C ARG A 165 21.85 12.12 -19.53
N THR A 166 21.63 13.01 -18.55
CA THR A 166 20.49 12.89 -17.62
C THR A 166 19.17 12.94 -18.39
N LEU A 167 19.02 13.85 -19.33
CA LEU A 167 17.81 13.99 -20.12
C LEU A 167 17.67 12.88 -21.19
N GLU A 168 18.78 12.38 -21.75
CA GLU A 168 18.80 11.26 -22.70
C GLU A 168 18.29 9.97 -22.05
N ASN A 169 18.59 9.75 -20.79
CA ASN A 169 18.06 8.61 -20.00
C ASN A 169 16.52 8.65 -19.83
N LEU A 170 15.89 9.81 -20.00
CA LEU A 170 14.43 9.94 -19.95
C LEU A 170 13.83 9.72 -21.35
N SER A 171 14.49 10.24 -22.37
CA SER A 171 14.05 10.17 -23.76
C SER A 171 15.19 10.42 -24.72
N ILE A 172 15.35 9.56 -25.72
CA ILE A 172 16.30 9.78 -26.84
C ILE A 172 15.95 11.02 -27.66
N HIS A 173 14.70 11.51 -27.52
CA HIS A 173 14.18 12.69 -28.21
C HIS A 173 14.24 13.97 -27.34
N TYR A 174 15.01 13.97 -26.25
CA TYR A 174 15.05 15.10 -25.31
C TYR A 174 15.35 16.44 -25.98
N ARG A 175 16.18 16.47 -27.03
CA ARG A 175 16.49 17.68 -27.80
C ARG A 175 15.25 18.28 -28.46
N THR A 176 14.39 17.44 -29.03
CA THR A 176 13.11 17.86 -29.61
C THR A 176 12.17 18.42 -28.53
N PHE A 177 12.09 17.77 -27.35
CA PHE A 177 11.31 18.27 -26.25
C PHE A 177 11.77 19.64 -25.76
N LEU A 178 13.08 19.89 -25.68
CA LEU A 178 13.63 21.17 -25.24
C LEU A 178 13.39 22.31 -26.24
N SER A 179 13.41 22.03 -27.54
CA SER A 179 13.33 23.03 -28.61
C SER A 179 11.90 23.28 -29.10
N THR A 180 10.91 22.48 -28.69
CA THR A 180 9.51 22.63 -29.13
C THR A 180 8.71 23.39 -28.09
N ASP A 181 7.90 24.37 -28.52
CA ASP A 181 7.04 25.14 -27.61
C ASP A 181 6.17 24.23 -26.73
N ARG A 182 6.09 24.55 -25.43
CA ARG A 182 5.34 23.85 -24.40
C ARG A 182 5.76 22.39 -24.13
N MET A 183 6.79 21.88 -24.79
CA MET A 183 7.26 20.51 -24.57
C MET A 183 8.27 20.39 -23.42
N PRO A 184 9.09 21.38 -23.05
CA PRO A 184 10.05 21.25 -21.97
C PRO A 184 9.39 20.86 -20.64
N CYS A 185 8.20 21.37 -20.34
CA CYS A 185 7.50 21.06 -19.09
C CYS A 185 7.19 19.56 -18.95
N TYR A 186 6.96 18.83 -20.03
CA TYR A 186 6.75 17.38 -19.97
C TYR A 186 8.04 16.62 -19.65
N LEU A 187 9.15 17.04 -20.27
CA LEU A 187 10.46 16.46 -20.02
C LEU A 187 10.87 16.65 -18.56
N PHE A 188 10.73 17.86 -18.03
CA PHE A 188 11.08 18.15 -16.63
C PHE A 188 10.10 17.56 -15.63
N ARG A 189 8.83 17.39 -16.00
CA ARG A 189 7.88 16.60 -15.19
C ARG A 189 8.33 15.16 -15.07
N SER A 190 8.74 14.54 -16.18
CA SER A 190 9.32 13.20 -16.18
C SER A 190 10.58 13.10 -15.30
N LEU A 191 11.46 14.13 -15.38
CA LEU A 191 12.67 14.19 -14.54
C LEU A 191 12.32 14.24 -13.05
N ILE A 192 11.37 15.09 -12.64
CA ILE A 192 10.93 15.16 -11.25
C ILE A 192 10.42 13.81 -10.78
N TRP A 193 9.56 13.14 -11.56
CA TRP A 193 9.06 11.80 -11.21
C TRP A 193 10.19 10.77 -11.11
N ARG A 194 11.17 10.83 -11.98
CA ARG A 194 12.34 9.94 -11.93
C ARG A 194 13.13 10.15 -10.64
N LEU A 195 13.41 11.41 -10.28
CA LEU A 195 14.12 11.75 -9.06
C LEU A 195 13.33 11.34 -7.80
N LEU A 196 12.00 11.54 -7.77
CA LEU A 196 11.15 11.05 -6.70
C LEU A 196 11.17 9.52 -6.60
N SER A 197 11.15 8.84 -7.74
CA SER A 197 11.25 7.37 -7.78
C SER A 197 12.57 6.88 -7.20
N ASP A 198 13.68 7.43 -7.67
CA ASP A 198 15.02 7.00 -7.29
C ASP A 198 15.33 7.30 -5.81
N HIS A 199 14.80 8.39 -5.26
CA HIS A 199 15.09 8.79 -3.88
C HIS A 199 14.05 8.31 -2.85
N LEU A 200 12.80 8.04 -3.24
CA LEU A 200 11.73 7.70 -2.32
C LEU A 200 11.03 6.38 -2.66
N PHE A 201 10.58 6.21 -3.91
CA PHE A 201 9.67 5.11 -4.22
C PHE A 201 10.38 3.76 -4.45
N LEU A 202 11.66 3.75 -4.79
CA LEU A 202 12.46 2.52 -4.83
C LEU A 202 12.88 2.07 -3.43
N ASN A 203 12.92 2.98 -2.47
CA ASN A 203 13.27 2.71 -1.09
C ASN A 203 12.26 3.31 -0.11
N PHE A 204 11.09 2.68 0.02
CA PHE A 204 9.96 3.18 0.81
C PHE A 204 10.31 3.48 2.28
N SER A 205 11.29 2.78 2.85
CA SER A 205 11.65 2.90 4.27
C SER A 205 12.48 4.14 4.59
N LEU A 206 13.08 4.78 3.58
CA LEU A 206 13.92 5.96 3.77
C LEU A 206 13.17 7.14 4.42
N VAL A 207 11.85 7.19 4.24
CA VAL A 207 10.98 8.24 4.81
C VAL A 207 10.95 8.26 6.35
N TRP A 208 11.39 7.19 7.01
CA TRP A 208 11.51 7.11 8.47
C TRP A 208 12.94 7.33 8.97
N GLY A 209 13.83 7.83 8.11
CA GLY A 209 15.22 8.10 8.37
C GLY A 209 16.17 6.98 7.91
N PRO A 210 17.46 7.32 7.68
CA PRO A 210 18.45 6.39 7.13
C PRO A 210 18.70 5.19 8.04
N GLU A 211 18.72 5.35 9.36
CA GLU A 211 18.95 4.25 10.29
C GLU A 211 17.84 3.19 10.22
N VAL A 212 16.58 3.62 10.20
CA VAL A 212 15.42 2.70 10.06
C VAL A 212 15.48 2.01 8.71
N CYS A 213 15.83 2.74 7.66
CA CYS A 213 15.99 2.23 6.31
C CYS A 213 17.05 1.12 6.25
N ASP A 214 18.22 1.35 6.80
CA ASP A 214 19.35 0.40 6.78
C ASP A 214 19.03 -0.87 7.55
N HIS A 215 18.40 -0.76 8.72
CA HIS A 215 17.93 -1.91 9.48
C HIS A 215 16.92 -2.75 8.72
N LEU A 216 15.91 -2.10 8.11
CA LEU A 216 14.87 -2.81 7.34
C LEU A 216 15.43 -3.45 6.07
N SER A 217 16.36 -2.77 5.39
CA SER A 217 17.02 -3.30 4.19
C SER A 217 17.87 -4.53 4.53
N THR A 218 18.63 -4.48 5.63
CA THR A 218 19.42 -5.61 6.12
C THR A 218 18.53 -6.78 6.48
N MET A 219 17.48 -6.57 7.28
CA MET A 219 16.51 -7.61 7.64
C MET A 219 15.79 -8.18 6.40
N GLY A 220 15.42 -7.31 5.46
CA GLY A 220 14.78 -7.72 4.21
C GLY A 220 15.68 -8.64 3.38
N ASN A 221 16.95 -8.28 3.24
CA ASN A 221 17.93 -9.09 2.50
C ASN A 221 18.19 -10.45 3.19
N ASP A 222 18.24 -10.48 4.52
CA ASP A 222 18.44 -11.70 5.29
C ASP A 222 17.23 -12.64 5.22
N LEU A 223 16.03 -12.08 5.19
CA LEU A 223 14.78 -12.83 5.11
C LEU A 223 14.46 -13.29 3.68
N TRP A 224 14.83 -12.51 2.68
CA TRP A 224 14.50 -12.82 1.30
C TRP A 224 15.34 -13.99 0.78
N LYS A 225 14.75 -15.18 0.82
CA LYS A 225 15.29 -16.43 0.26
C LYS A 225 14.21 -17.05 -0.62
N PRO A 226 14.25 -16.83 -1.94
CA PRO A 226 13.16 -17.23 -2.86
C PRO A 226 12.83 -18.72 -2.84
N ASP A 227 13.77 -19.56 -2.44
CA ASP A 227 13.61 -21.01 -2.25
C ASP A 227 12.90 -21.41 -0.95
N LYS A 228 12.76 -20.50 0.01
CA LYS A 228 12.22 -20.77 1.34
C LYS A 228 11.02 -19.92 1.73
N ILE A 229 10.95 -18.71 1.22
CA ILE A 229 9.91 -17.74 1.54
C ILE A 229 9.26 -17.29 0.25
N SER A 230 7.95 -17.48 0.16
CA SER A 230 7.19 -16.99 -0.99
C SER A 230 7.15 -15.47 -1.03
N GLN A 231 6.99 -14.91 -2.21
CA GLN A 231 6.89 -13.47 -2.40
C GLN A 231 5.70 -12.85 -1.63
N VAL A 232 4.60 -13.59 -1.48
CA VAL A 232 3.42 -13.15 -0.73
C VAL A 232 3.73 -13.06 0.77
N GLU A 233 4.44 -14.04 1.33
CA GLU A 233 4.86 -14.02 2.74
C GLU A 233 5.83 -12.87 3.01
N PHE A 234 6.82 -12.67 2.14
CA PHE A 234 7.77 -11.57 2.26
C PHE A 234 7.08 -10.20 2.18
N GLN A 235 6.13 -10.04 1.27
CA GLN A 235 5.32 -8.81 1.20
C GLN A 235 4.46 -8.61 2.45
N GLY A 236 3.86 -9.69 2.96
CA GLY A 236 3.10 -9.68 4.20
C GLY A 236 3.94 -9.17 5.38
N TRP A 237 5.15 -9.72 5.53
CA TRP A 237 6.12 -9.26 6.52
C TRP A 237 6.46 -7.77 6.35
N ARG A 238 6.82 -7.34 5.14
CA ARG A 238 7.17 -5.95 4.82
C ARG A 238 6.05 -4.98 5.23
N MET A 239 4.82 -5.27 4.79
CA MET A 239 3.67 -4.42 5.08
C MET A 239 3.35 -4.36 6.57
N HIS A 240 3.43 -5.50 7.28
CA HIS A 240 3.18 -5.54 8.72
C HIS A 240 4.23 -4.74 9.49
N THR A 241 5.51 -4.91 9.16
CA THR A 241 6.62 -4.17 9.77
C THR A 241 6.49 -2.66 9.51
N ALA A 242 6.19 -2.27 8.26
CA ALA A 242 5.99 -0.87 7.91
C ALA A 242 4.82 -0.21 8.68
N ARG A 243 3.75 -0.97 8.97
CA ARG A 243 2.62 -0.49 9.80
C ARG A 243 3.02 -0.25 11.25
N LEU A 244 3.84 -1.12 11.82
CA LEU A 244 4.34 -0.94 13.19
C LEU A 244 5.26 0.29 13.27
N ILE A 245 6.13 0.46 12.29
CA ILE A 245 7.02 1.63 12.21
C ILE A 245 6.20 2.92 12.06
N TYR A 246 5.24 2.95 11.15
CA TYR A 246 4.37 4.10 10.95
C TYR A 246 3.61 4.55 12.23
N LYS A 247 3.31 3.62 13.14
CA LYS A 247 2.67 3.94 14.43
C LYS A 247 3.65 4.51 15.46
N SER A 248 4.95 4.27 15.27
CA SER A 248 6.00 4.62 16.23
C SER A 248 6.88 5.75 15.77
N TYR A 249 6.93 6.01 14.47
CA TYR A 249 7.79 7.01 13.84
C TYR A 249 6.98 7.91 12.93
N GLU A 250 7.26 9.19 13.00
CA GLU A 250 6.80 10.18 12.03
C GLU A 250 7.71 10.17 10.79
N ILE A 251 7.33 10.91 9.75
CA ILE A 251 8.21 11.14 8.60
C ILE A 251 9.42 11.94 9.09
N ASP A 252 10.61 11.50 8.69
CA ASP A 252 11.88 12.15 9.05
C ASP A 252 12.08 13.42 8.23
N GLU A 253 11.70 14.58 8.79
CA GLU A 253 11.81 15.88 8.13
C GLU A 253 13.25 16.19 7.67
N PRO A 254 14.33 15.88 8.41
CA PRO A 254 15.71 16.02 7.91
C PRO A 254 15.96 15.24 6.60
N THR A 255 15.45 14.02 6.49
CA THR A 255 15.55 13.23 5.24
C THR A 255 14.77 13.89 4.10
N VAL A 256 13.57 14.42 4.37
CA VAL A 256 12.80 15.19 3.38
C VAL A 256 13.61 16.40 2.88
N ASP A 257 14.24 17.14 3.77
CA ASP A 257 15.04 18.31 3.41
C ASP A 257 16.28 17.95 2.58
N ILE A 258 16.96 16.85 2.92
CA ILE A 258 18.12 16.34 2.15
C ILE A 258 17.67 15.95 0.73
N ILE A 259 16.57 15.23 0.59
CA ILE A 259 16.04 14.81 -0.72
C ILE A 259 15.57 16.02 -1.52
N ALA A 260 14.86 16.96 -0.89
CA ALA A 260 14.42 18.18 -1.54
C ALA A 260 15.59 19.00 -2.08
N THR A 261 16.67 19.12 -1.31
CA THR A 261 17.90 19.79 -1.74
C THR A 261 18.54 19.09 -2.93
N LYS A 262 18.67 17.76 -2.92
CA LYS A 262 19.22 17.00 -4.05
C LYS A 262 18.40 17.17 -5.33
N ILE A 263 17.07 17.13 -5.22
CA ILE A 263 16.18 17.36 -6.37
C ILE A 263 16.27 18.81 -6.84
N HIS A 264 16.29 19.76 -5.91
CA HIS A 264 16.46 21.18 -6.24
C HIS A 264 17.76 21.43 -6.99
N ASP A 265 18.90 20.92 -6.52
CA ASP A 265 20.22 21.12 -7.12
C ASP A 265 20.29 20.56 -8.55
N THR A 266 19.56 19.47 -8.80
CA THR A 266 19.42 18.94 -10.16
C THR A 266 18.53 19.82 -11.02
N MET A 267 17.39 20.31 -10.48
CA MET A 267 16.36 21.01 -11.24
C MET A 267 16.67 22.50 -11.46
N VAL A 268 17.39 23.14 -10.54
CA VAL A 268 17.64 24.60 -10.58
C VAL A 268 18.34 25.05 -11.86
N ARG A 269 19.19 24.20 -12.44
CA ARG A 269 19.90 24.47 -13.70
C ARG A 269 18.98 24.63 -14.89
N PHE A 270 17.77 24.07 -14.80
CA PHE A 270 16.77 24.08 -15.85
C PHE A 270 15.61 25.06 -15.58
N ALA A 271 15.52 25.59 -14.36
CA ALA A 271 14.39 26.42 -13.96
C ALA A 271 14.51 27.84 -14.44
N SER A 272 13.36 28.50 -14.64
CA SER A 272 13.22 29.94 -14.80
C SER A 272 12.70 30.59 -13.51
N GLY A 273 13.13 31.81 -13.24
CA GLY A 273 12.64 32.63 -12.14
C GLY A 273 13.30 32.42 -10.79
N ASP A 274 12.57 32.68 -9.71
CA ASP A 274 13.07 32.69 -8.32
C ASP A 274 13.42 31.28 -7.80
N THR A 275 14.70 31.07 -7.50
CA THR A 275 15.25 29.78 -7.04
C THR A 275 14.85 29.42 -5.61
N LEU A 276 14.63 30.41 -4.72
CA LEU A 276 14.18 30.16 -3.35
C LEU A 276 12.74 29.61 -3.34
N LYS A 277 11.89 30.20 -4.16
CA LYS A 277 10.52 29.71 -4.31
C LYS A 277 10.48 28.33 -4.95
N LEU A 278 11.40 28.02 -5.87
CA LEU A 278 11.56 26.69 -6.45
C LEU A 278 11.88 25.67 -5.37
N HIS A 279 12.83 25.94 -4.48
CA HIS A 279 13.19 25.02 -3.39
C HIS A 279 12.01 24.73 -2.47
N GLY A 280 11.24 25.77 -2.08
CA GLY A 280 10.04 25.59 -1.26
C GLY A 280 8.98 24.70 -1.92
N ASN A 281 8.72 24.89 -3.23
CA ASN A 281 7.78 24.07 -3.98
C ASN A 281 8.26 22.62 -4.10
N ILE A 282 9.55 22.38 -4.35
CA ILE A 282 10.15 21.05 -4.41
C ILE A 282 10.05 20.37 -3.05
N ARG A 283 10.32 21.07 -1.96
CA ARG A 283 10.22 20.52 -0.59
C ARG A 283 8.80 20.04 -0.29
N GLU A 284 7.77 20.80 -0.67
CA GLU A 284 6.38 20.41 -0.50
C GLU A 284 6.03 19.15 -1.30
N ILE A 285 6.47 19.08 -2.57
CA ILE A 285 6.30 17.90 -3.42
C ILE A 285 7.01 16.66 -2.80
N VAL A 286 8.24 16.83 -2.32
CA VAL A 286 8.99 15.73 -1.67
C VAL A 286 8.29 15.27 -0.40
N ARG A 287 7.71 16.17 0.39
CA ARG A 287 6.94 15.82 1.58
C ARG A 287 5.69 15.01 1.24
N LEU A 288 4.91 15.44 0.25
CA LEU A 288 3.76 14.67 -0.26
C LEU A 288 4.19 13.30 -0.80
N ALA A 289 5.30 13.24 -1.53
CA ALA A 289 5.86 11.98 -2.02
C ALA A 289 6.34 11.07 -0.90
N ALA A 290 6.88 11.61 0.21
CA ALA A 290 7.26 10.85 1.40
C ALA A 290 6.03 10.25 2.10
N GLU A 291 4.92 10.99 2.21
CA GLU A 291 3.64 10.48 2.71
C GLU A 291 3.12 9.32 1.85
N MET A 292 3.20 9.48 0.52
CA MET A 292 2.86 8.41 -0.42
C MET A 292 3.79 7.20 -0.29
N SER A 293 5.10 7.41 -0.15
CA SER A 293 6.09 6.34 0.03
C SER A 293 5.80 5.52 1.30
N SER A 294 5.49 6.21 2.42
CA SER A 294 5.02 5.56 3.65
C SER A 294 3.74 4.73 3.42
N THR A 295 2.83 5.22 2.58
CA THR A 295 1.60 4.49 2.22
C THR A 295 1.92 3.26 1.38
N PHE A 296 2.81 3.34 0.39
CA PHE A 296 3.25 2.21 -0.43
C PHE A 296 3.96 1.14 0.40
N ALA A 297 4.76 1.55 1.39
CA ALA A 297 5.39 0.60 2.32
C ALA A 297 4.36 -0.28 3.06
N ARG A 298 3.21 0.29 3.43
CA ARG A 298 2.15 -0.36 4.23
C ARG A 298 1.08 -1.07 3.40
N THR A 299 1.11 -0.95 2.08
CA THR A 299 0.08 -1.45 1.16
C THR A 299 0.70 -2.33 0.07
N LYS A 300 -0.16 -2.90 -0.76
CA LYS A 300 0.26 -3.64 -1.97
C LYS A 300 0.46 -2.73 -3.18
N VAL A 301 0.26 -1.42 -3.02
CA VAL A 301 0.33 -0.46 -4.13
C VAL A 301 1.77 -0.08 -4.39
N ILE A 302 2.13 -0.01 -5.66
CA ILE A 302 3.45 0.40 -6.14
C ILE A 302 3.32 1.39 -7.30
N PRO A 303 4.16 2.43 -7.35
CA PRO A 303 4.31 3.26 -8.55
C PRO A 303 5.24 2.57 -9.55
N LEU A 304 4.96 2.72 -10.84
CA LEU A 304 5.76 2.12 -11.90
C LEU A 304 6.14 3.16 -12.96
N MET A 305 7.44 3.41 -13.11
CA MET A 305 8.05 4.32 -14.10
C MET A 305 8.53 3.61 -15.38
N THR A 306 8.17 2.35 -15.56
CA THR A 306 8.61 1.53 -16.69
C THR A 306 7.40 0.93 -17.41
N ASN A 307 7.60 0.31 -18.56
CA ASN A 307 6.52 -0.33 -19.30
C ASN A 307 5.86 -1.50 -18.55
N GLU A 308 6.63 -2.20 -17.72
CA GLU A 308 6.19 -3.39 -16.98
C GLU A 308 6.93 -3.49 -15.64
N PRO A 309 6.31 -4.14 -14.63
CA PRO A 309 7.04 -4.55 -13.44
C PRO A 309 8.23 -5.44 -13.82
N ARG A 310 9.42 -5.15 -13.31
CA ARG A 310 10.70 -5.82 -13.63
C ARG A 310 11.37 -5.40 -14.94
N SER A 311 10.79 -4.47 -15.71
CA SER A 311 11.47 -3.87 -16.86
C SER A 311 12.32 -2.67 -16.43
N ALA A 312 13.37 -2.41 -17.20
CA ALA A 312 14.18 -1.18 -17.07
C ALA A 312 13.80 -0.12 -18.12
N LEU A 313 12.86 -0.42 -19.04
CA LEU A 313 12.53 0.46 -20.15
C LEU A 313 11.62 1.60 -19.69
N THR A 314 12.08 2.83 -19.84
CA THR A 314 11.34 4.07 -19.56
C THR A 314 10.77 4.71 -20.83
N HIS A 315 11.25 4.32 -22.02
CA HIS A 315 10.82 4.78 -23.34
C HIS A 315 11.11 3.72 -24.42
N GLY A 316 10.65 3.93 -25.65
CA GLY A 316 10.91 3.05 -26.80
C GLY A 316 10.03 1.80 -26.89
N PHE A 317 9.10 1.59 -25.96
CA PHE A 317 8.13 0.50 -25.96
C PHE A 317 6.78 0.93 -26.55
N GLN A 318 5.93 -0.02 -26.92
CA GLN A 318 4.61 0.25 -27.50
C GLN A 318 3.68 0.89 -26.49
N CYS A 319 2.95 1.94 -26.92
CA CYS A 319 1.92 2.56 -26.09
C CYS A 319 0.75 1.59 -25.90
N ASN A 320 0.35 1.39 -24.63
CA ASN A 320 -0.77 0.52 -24.27
C ASN A 320 -1.93 1.35 -23.70
N ALA A 321 -2.98 1.55 -24.48
CA ALA A 321 -4.16 2.34 -24.08
C ALA A 321 -4.88 1.80 -22.83
N ASN A 322 -4.68 0.54 -22.43
CA ASN A 322 -5.24 0.01 -21.21
C ASN A 322 -4.55 0.54 -19.95
N THR A 323 -3.23 0.79 -20.03
CA THR A 323 -2.40 1.20 -18.89
C THR A 323 -1.88 2.63 -19.00
N MET A 324 -2.06 3.28 -20.15
CA MET A 324 -1.47 4.58 -20.47
C MET A 324 -2.51 5.55 -21.04
N ASN A 325 -2.33 6.83 -20.74
CA ASN A 325 -3.02 7.96 -21.38
C ASN A 325 -2.02 8.68 -22.26
N GLU A 326 -2.28 8.78 -23.54
CA GLU A 326 -1.44 9.53 -24.48
C GLU A 326 -1.75 11.03 -24.35
N ALA A 327 -0.76 11.81 -23.91
CA ALA A 327 -0.87 13.26 -23.73
C ALA A 327 -0.47 14.05 -24.98
N GLY A 328 0.17 13.41 -25.95
CA GLY A 328 0.61 14.00 -27.21
C GLY A 328 1.49 13.03 -28.01
N GLN A 329 1.81 13.41 -29.23
CA GLN A 329 2.70 12.68 -30.13
C GLN A 329 3.86 13.57 -30.57
N VAL A 330 5.09 13.04 -30.47
CA VAL A 330 6.31 13.63 -31.03
C VAL A 330 6.73 12.88 -32.27
N ILE A 331 6.60 11.56 -32.26
CA ILE A 331 6.95 10.67 -33.38
C ILE A 331 5.77 9.73 -33.64
N LYS A 332 5.42 9.57 -34.93
CA LYS A 332 4.26 8.76 -35.32
C LYS A 332 4.64 7.28 -35.52
N ASP A 333 5.34 6.68 -34.58
CA ASP A 333 5.70 5.25 -34.63
C ASP A 333 4.92 4.38 -33.62
N GLY A 334 4.03 5.00 -32.83
CA GLY A 334 3.22 4.34 -31.81
C GLY A 334 4.01 3.90 -30.56
N LYS A 335 5.28 4.31 -30.46
CA LYS A 335 6.11 4.02 -29.30
C LYS A 335 6.12 5.18 -28.32
N VAL A 336 6.24 4.83 -27.04
CA VAL A 336 6.40 5.84 -25.98
C VAL A 336 7.75 6.51 -26.11
N SER A 337 7.74 7.79 -26.41
CA SER A 337 8.94 8.65 -26.47
C SER A 337 9.32 9.18 -25.09
N LEU A 338 8.34 9.38 -24.21
CA LEU A 338 8.54 9.89 -22.86
C LEU A 338 7.42 9.42 -21.93
N MET A 339 7.76 8.87 -20.78
CA MET A 339 6.81 8.65 -19.67
C MET A 339 6.78 9.89 -18.78
N ILE A 340 5.65 10.62 -18.80
CA ILE A 340 5.49 11.89 -18.08
C ILE A 340 5.19 11.66 -16.61
N THR A 341 4.32 10.68 -16.31
CA THR A 341 3.93 10.31 -14.94
C THR A 341 3.86 8.80 -14.81
N PRO A 342 4.24 8.24 -13.63
CA PRO A 342 4.13 6.80 -13.40
C PRO A 342 2.67 6.37 -13.29
N CYS A 343 2.39 5.09 -13.59
CA CYS A 343 1.13 4.47 -13.21
C CYS A 343 1.17 4.00 -11.75
N LEU A 344 -0.01 3.77 -11.17
CA LEU A 344 -0.16 3.03 -9.92
C LEU A 344 -0.74 1.64 -10.20
N LEU A 345 -0.11 0.65 -9.61
CA LEU A 345 -0.54 -0.75 -9.66
C LEU A 345 -0.78 -1.26 -8.25
N GLU A 346 -1.84 -2.06 -8.09
CA GLU A 346 -2.00 -2.92 -6.93
C GLU A 346 -1.44 -4.30 -7.27
N ARG A 347 -0.54 -4.80 -6.44
CA ARG A 347 0.10 -6.09 -6.62
C ARG A 347 -0.61 -7.16 -5.81
N ASP A 348 -1.05 -8.25 -6.44
CA ASP A 348 -1.60 -9.42 -5.75
C ASP A 348 -0.85 -10.68 -6.19
N GLY A 349 0.15 -11.04 -5.38
CA GLY A 349 1.10 -12.09 -5.75
C GLY A 349 1.96 -11.69 -6.95
N ASP A 350 1.83 -12.43 -8.05
CA ASP A 350 2.49 -12.13 -9.34
C ASP A 350 1.61 -11.29 -10.29
N ASP A 351 0.32 -11.11 -9.95
CA ASP A 351 -0.61 -10.32 -10.73
C ASP A 351 -0.58 -8.84 -10.33
N TYR A 352 -0.97 -7.98 -11.27
CA TYR A 352 -1.03 -6.54 -11.08
C TYR A 352 -2.35 -5.99 -11.60
N ALA A 353 -3.06 -5.26 -10.74
CA ALA A 353 -4.26 -4.51 -11.11
C ALA A 353 -3.93 -3.03 -11.27
N LEU A 354 -4.34 -2.44 -12.40
CA LEU A 354 -4.15 -1.02 -12.66
C LEU A 354 -5.09 -0.18 -11.80
N MET A 355 -4.54 0.76 -11.03
CA MET A 355 -5.29 1.75 -10.26
C MET A 355 -5.36 3.11 -10.95
N VAL A 356 -4.22 3.59 -11.46
CA VAL A 356 -4.09 4.88 -12.15
C VAL A 356 -3.19 4.71 -13.36
N LYS A 357 -3.64 5.16 -14.54
CA LYS A 357 -2.86 5.11 -15.77
C LYS A 357 -1.65 6.04 -15.72
N ALA A 358 -0.57 5.63 -16.39
CA ALA A 358 0.55 6.53 -16.70
C ALA A 358 0.13 7.58 -17.74
N ASP A 359 0.74 8.79 -17.70
CA ASP A 359 0.69 9.71 -18.83
C ASP A 359 1.97 9.57 -19.64
N VAL A 360 1.83 9.49 -20.96
CA VAL A 360 2.94 9.28 -21.89
C VAL A 360 2.84 10.21 -23.10
N ILE A 361 3.97 10.42 -23.76
CA ILE A 361 4.06 11.00 -25.12
C ILE A 361 4.62 9.90 -26.02
N SER A 362 3.93 9.64 -27.09
CA SER A 362 4.37 8.72 -28.17
C SER A 362 5.03 9.45 -29.34
#